data_e8cae68a253f1cb0c06a6269c0dc59f6
#
_entry.id   e8cae68a253f1cb0c06a6269c0dc59f6
#
_cell.length_a   1.000
_cell.length_b   1.000
_cell.length_c   1.000
_cell.angle_alpha   90.00
_cell.angle_beta   90.00
_cell.angle_gamma   90.00
#
_symmetry.space_group_name_H-M   'P 1'
#
loop_
_entity.id
_entity.type
_entity.pdbx_description
1 polymer ?
#
loop_
_entity_poly.entity_id
_entity_poly.type
_entity_poly.pdbx_seq_one_letter_code
_entity_poly.pdbx_strand_id
1 'polypeptide(L)'
;MKKQHIVIIVIIAVSLGALIPLFFSGGSTYADFKVASENPDTEYHVVGKYDKAKPAEYNPVVNADEFTFYMVDNTGQERKVILHASKPQDFERAEQFVLTGKMQNGEFHAKDILMKCPSKYNKPEATADKS
;
A
#
# COMPACT_ATOMS: atom_id res chain seq x y z
N MET A 1 6.67 -49.92 5.72
CA MET A 1 6.71 -48.83 6.71
C MET A 1 5.85 -49.20 7.92
N LYS A 2 6.39 -48.93 9.06
CA LYS A 2 5.61 -49.13 10.27
C LYS A 2 4.54 -48.05 10.37
N LYS A 3 3.40 -48.39 10.91
CA LYS A 3 2.28 -47.46 11.06
C LYS A 3 2.68 -46.20 11.81
N GLN A 4 3.63 -46.32 12.73
CA GLN A 4 4.14 -45.18 13.49
C GLN A 4 4.79 -44.11 12.62
N HIS A 5 5.53 -44.51 11.59
CA HIS A 5 6.18 -43.58 10.69
C HIS A 5 5.17 -42.86 9.81
N ILE A 6 4.10 -43.57 9.42
CA ILE A 6 3.03 -42.94 8.63
C ILE A 6 2.32 -41.90 9.46
N VAL A 7 2.04 -42.18 10.73
CA VAL A 7 1.39 -41.21 11.63
C VAL A 7 2.27 -39.95 11.79
N ILE A 8 3.56 -40.16 11.98
CA ILE A 8 4.50 -39.02 12.12
C ILE A 8 4.54 -38.16 10.86
N ILE A 9 4.58 -38.78 9.68
CA ILE A 9 4.60 -38.08 8.41
C ILE A 9 3.30 -37.27 8.23
N VAL A 10 2.16 -37.85 8.57
CA VAL A 10 0.87 -37.19 8.49
C VAL A 10 0.83 -35.98 9.41
N ILE A 11 1.31 -36.12 10.65
CA ILE A 11 1.33 -35.00 11.61
C ILE A 11 2.21 -33.87 11.09
N ILE A 12 3.37 -34.19 10.55
CA ILE A 12 4.29 -33.18 9.99
C ILE A 12 3.63 -32.49 8.80
N ALA A 13 2.99 -33.22 7.90
CA ALA A 13 2.33 -32.67 6.73
C ALA A 13 1.18 -31.72 7.11
N VAL A 14 0.37 -32.11 8.08
CA VAL A 14 -0.74 -31.28 8.58
C VAL A 14 -0.20 -30.03 9.27
N SER A 15 0.86 -30.19 10.06
CA SER A 15 1.49 -29.08 10.77
C SER A 15 2.06 -28.05 9.78
N LEU A 16 2.77 -28.49 8.75
CA LEU A 16 3.32 -27.62 7.72
C LEU A 16 2.20 -26.92 6.93
N GLY A 17 1.15 -27.67 6.59
CA GLY A 17 0.01 -27.12 5.88
C GLY A 17 -0.72 -26.02 6.67
N ALA A 18 -0.77 -26.17 7.98
CA ALA A 18 -1.40 -25.19 8.86
C ALA A 18 -0.57 -23.89 8.97
N LEU A 19 0.75 -23.98 8.78
CA LEU A 19 1.64 -22.81 8.88
C LEU A 19 1.65 -21.97 7.61
N ILE A 20 1.36 -22.57 6.47
CA ILE A 20 1.43 -21.85 5.19
C ILE A 20 0.58 -20.57 5.17
N PRO A 21 -0.70 -20.57 5.58
CA PRO A 21 -1.49 -19.35 5.54
C PRO A 21 -0.97 -18.26 6.46
N LEU A 22 -0.23 -18.59 7.50
CA LEU A 22 0.35 -17.58 8.39
C LEU A 22 1.44 -16.77 7.68
N PHE A 23 2.17 -17.38 6.76
CA PHE A 23 3.18 -16.67 6.00
C PHE A 23 2.58 -15.80 4.93
N PHE A 24 1.43 -16.17 4.39
CA PHE A 24 0.78 -15.42 3.32
C PHE A 24 -0.21 -14.37 3.81
N SER A 25 -0.61 -14.41 5.05
CA SER A 25 -1.61 -13.47 5.57
C SER A 25 -1.00 -12.24 6.22
N GLY A 26 0.29 -12.17 6.35
CA GLY A 26 0.95 -11.09 7.07
C GLY A 26 1.43 -9.92 6.23
N GLY A 27 1.33 -9.97 4.92
CA GLY A 27 1.86 -8.93 4.08
C GLY A 27 0.91 -8.49 3.00
N SER A 28 0.94 -7.20 2.70
CA SER A 28 0.19 -6.66 1.58
C SER A 28 0.98 -6.86 0.30
N THR A 29 0.29 -7.19 -0.78
CA THR A 29 0.89 -7.38 -2.09
C THR A 29 0.76 -6.10 -2.91
N TYR A 30 1.74 -5.82 -3.77
CA TYR A 30 1.64 -4.71 -4.70
C TYR A 30 0.59 -4.99 -5.77
N ALA A 31 -0.21 -4.00 -6.08
CA ALA A 31 -1.28 -4.10 -7.05
C ALA A 31 -1.54 -2.74 -7.69
N ASP A 32 -2.31 -2.72 -8.77
CA ASP A 32 -2.86 -1.48 -9.30
C ASP A 32 -4.31 -1.33 -8.84
N PHE A 33 -4.94 -0.22 -9.22
CA PHE A 33 -6.33 0.02 -8.82
C PHE A 33 -7.29 -1.00 -9.41
N LYS A 34 -6.98 -1.53 -10.58
CA LYS A 34 -7.82 -2.54 -11.20
C LYS A 34 -7.84 -3.81 -10.37
N VAL A 35 -6.66 -4.32 -9.99
CA VAL A 35 -6.56 -5.52 -9.16
C VAL A 35 -7.21 -5.29 -7.80
N ALA A 36 -6.96 -4.13 -7.20
CA ALA A 36 -7.55 -3.80 -5.91
C ALA A 36 -9.08 -3.73 -5.99
N SER A 37 -9.63 -3.20 -7.08
CA SER A 37 -11.08 -3.11 -7.24
C SER A 37 -11.73 -4.45 -7.56
N GLU A 38 -11.00 -5.37 -8.16
CA GLU A 38 -11.47 -6.74 -8.38
C GLU A 38 -11.51 -7.56 -7.11
N ASN A 39 -10.77 -7.13 -6.09
CA ASN A 39 -10.68 -7.82 -4.81
C ASN A 39 -10.95 -6.82 -3.67
N PRO A 40 -12.18 -6.31 -3.56
CA PRO A 40 -12.51 -5.34 -2.51
C PRO A 40 -12.28 -5.93 -1.14
N ASP A 41 -11.95 -5.06 -0.18
CA ASP A 41 -11.62 -5.42 1.19
C ASP A 41 -10.33 -6.21 1.37
N THR A 42 -9.56 -6.39 0.30
CA THR A 42 -8.22 -6.98 0.38
C THR A 42 -7.19 -5.86 0.41
N GLU A 43 -6.26 -5.94 1.35
CA GLU A 43 -5.24 -4.92 1.50
C GLU A 43 -4.15 -5.07 0.44
N TYR A 44 -3.84 -3.96 -0.23
CA TYR A 44 -2.80 -3.90 -1.26
C TYR A 44 -1.94 -2.66 -1.09
N HIS A 45 -0.73 -2.74 -1.64
CA HIS A 45 0.12 -1.59 -1.86
C HIS A 45 -0.09 -1.11 -3.29
N VAL A 46 -0.56 0.10 -3.46
CA VAL A 46 -0.76 0.69 -4.78
C VAL A 46 0.22 1.83 -4.98
N VAL A 47 0.96 1.78 -6.08
CA VAL A 47 1.96 2.78 -6.44
C VAL A 47 1.36 3.71 -7.49
N GLY A 48 1.50 5.00 -7.29
CA GLY A 48 0.96 5.97 -8.25
C GLY A 48 1.45 7.37 -7.98
N LYS A 49 0.84 8.32 -8.69
CA LYS A 49 1.19 9.74 -8.60
C LYS A 49 -0.05 10.55 -8.31
N TYR A 50 0.15 11.66 -7.59
CA TYR A 50 -0.92 12.61 -7.32
C TYR A 50 -1.35 13.30 -8.62
N ASP A 51 -2.65 13.32 -8.87
CA ASP A 51 -3.20 14.08 -9.99
C ASP A 51 -3.33 15.55 -9.59
N LYS A 52 -2.37 16.35 -10.02
CA LYS A 52 -2.32 17.77 -9.68
C LYS A 52 -3.42 18.58 -10.36
N ALA A 53 -4.06 18.02 -11.37
CA ALA A 53 -5.18 18.68 -12.04
C ALA A 53 -6.44 18.69 -11.19
N LYS A 54 -6.51 17.81 -10.18
CA LYS A 54 -7.62 17.73 -9.27
C LYS A 54 -7.15 18.08 -7.86
N PRO A 55 -7.71 19.13 -7.24
CA PRO A 55 -7.25 19.56 -5.93
C PRO A 55 -7.54 18.52 -4.86
N ALA A 56 -6.60 18.38 -3.93
CA ALA A 56 -6.80 17.55 -2.76
C ALA A 56 -7.69 18.29 -1.76
N GLU A 57 -8.42 17.50 -0.96
CA GLU A 57 -9.35 18.05 0.04
C GLU A 57 -8.91 17.63 1.43
N TYR A 58 -8.67 18.62 2.27
CA TYR A 58 -8.32 18.36 3.65
C TYR A 58 -8.88 19.48 4.53
N ASN A 59 -9.72 19.10 5.47
CA ASN A 59 -10.28 20.05 6.43
C ASN A 59 -10.02 19.55 7.85
N PRO A 60 -8.91 19.99 8.49
CA PRO A 60 -8.57 19.51 9.82
C PRO A 60 -9.54 19.97 10.90
N VAL A 61 -10.33 20.99 10.64
CA VAL A 61 -11.34 21.44 11.59
C VAL A 61 -12.50 20.44 11.67
N VAL A 62 -12.87 19.85 10.54
CA VAL A 62 -13.97 18.88 10.48
C VAL A 62 -13.44 17.48 10.78
N ASN A 63 -12.34 17.08 10.15
CA ASN A 63 -11.73 15.77 10.35
C ASN A 63 -10.24 15.84 10.06
N ALA A 64 -9.45 15.88 11.11
CA ALA A 64 -8.00 15.96 10.99
C ALA A 64 -7.36 14.67 10.49
N ASP A 65 -8.07 13.56 10.60
CA ASP A 65 -7.56 12.23 10.23
C ASP A 65 -8.13 11.72 8.90
N GLU A 66 -8.57 12.63 8.05
CA GLU A 66 -9.09 12.26 6.74
C GLU A 66 -8.58 13.24 5.69
N PHE A 67 -7.82 12.73 4.74
CA PHE A 67 -7.26 13.51 3.66
C PHE A 67 -7.62 12.82 2.34
N THR A 68 -8.29 13.56 1.46
CA THR A 68 -8.80 13.02 0.19
C THR A 68 -8.05 13.63 -0.98
N PHE A 69 -7.64 12.79 -1.92
CA PHE A 69 -6.99 13.24 -3.14
C PHE A 69 -7.23 12.22 -4.25
N TYR A 70 -6.89 12.61 -5.48
CA TYR A 70 -6.95 11.70 -6.63
C TYR A 70 -5.56 11.25 -7.00
N MET A 71 -5.43 9.97 -7.26
CA MET A 71 -4.16 9.35 -7.62
C MET A 71 -4.29 8.56 -8.91
N VAL A 72 -3.28 8.64 -9.75
CA VAL A 72 -3.18 7.85 -10.97
C VAL A 72 -2.13 6.78 -10.74
N ASP A 73 -2.50 5.53 -10.94
CA ASP A 73 -1.58 4.41 -10.77
C ASP A 73 -0.65 4.24 -11.99
N ASN A 74 0.22 3.23 -11.93
CA ASN A 74 1.19 2.97 -13.00
C ASN A 74 0.55 2.51 -14.31
N THR A 75 -0.73 2.11 -14.29
CA THR A 75 -1.46 1.70 -15.48
C THR A 75 -2.26 2.85 -16.09
N GLY A 76 -2.26 4.00 -15.46
CA GLY A 76 -2.99 5.18 -15.91
C GLY A 76 -4.41 5.28 -15.38
N GLN A 77 -4.82 4.40 -14.49
CA GLN A 77 -6.13 4.48 -13.86
C GLN A 77 -6.14 5.47 -12.71
N GLU A 78 -7.16 6.30 -12.66
CA GLU A 78 -7.33 7.26 -11.60
C GLU A 78 -8.43 6.82 -10.64
N ARG A 79 -8.18 7.00 -9.34
CA ARG A 79 -9.16 6.72 -8.31
C ARG A 79 -9.06 7.76 -7.21
N LYS A 80 -10.21 8.02 -6.60
CA LYS A 80 -10.26 8.84 -5.39
C LYS A 80 -9.65 8.05 -4.25
N VAL A 81 -8.75 8.68 -3.52
CA VAL A 81 -8.07 8.07 -2.37
C VAL A 81 -8.49 8.82 -1.12
N ILE A 82 -8.91 8.08 -0.11
CA ILE A 82 -9.21 8.62 1.20
C ILE A 82 -8.17 8.07 2.16
N LEU A 83 -7.24 8.94 2.54
CA LEU A 83 -6.22 8.58 3.51
C LEU A 83 -6.76 8.82 4.91
N HIS A 84 -6.83 7.78 5.70
CA HIS A 84 -7.33 7.87 7.09
C HIS A 84 -6.21 8.30 8.03
N ALA A 85 -5.67 9.48 7.75
CA ALA A 85 -4.62 10.12 8.52
C ALA A 85 -4.59 11.60 8.16
N SER A 86 -3.82 12.37 8.90
CA SER A 86 -3.65 13.79 8.58
C SER A 86 -2.88 13.95 7.26
N LYS A 87 -3.06 15.11 6.62
CA LYS A 87 -2.35 15.42 5.38
C LYS A 87 -0.84 15.34 5.61
N PRO A 88 -0.13 14.53 4.82
CA PRO A 88 1.32 14.43 4.96
C PRO A 88 2.01 15.74 4.61
N GLN A 89 3.08 16.02 5.34
CA GLN A 89 3.94 17.15 5.03
C GLN A 89 4.61 16.92 3.67
N ASP A 90 4.73 17.96 2.87
CA ASP A 90 5.33 17.89 1.53
C ASP A 90 4.59 16.99 0.55
N PHE A 91 3.30 16.76 0.79
CA PHE A 91 2.49 15.91 -0.09
C PHE A 91 2.58 16.37 -1.56
N GLU A 92 2.47 17.67 -1.83
CA GLU A 92 2.49 18.20 -3.18
C GLU A 92 3.86 18.10 -3.85
N ARG A 93 4.91 17.89 -3.08
CA ARG A 93 6.28 17.80 -3.57
C ARG A 93 6.70 16.37 -3.92
N ALA A 94 5.93 15.38 -3.49
CA ALA A 94 6.25 14.00 -3.75
C ALA A 94 6.00 13.66 -5.21
N GLU A 95 6.90 12.88 -5.80
CA GLU A 95 6.76 12.42 -7.18
C GLU A 95 5.94 11.14 -7.25
N GLN A 96 5.98 10.33 -6.21
CA GLN A 96 5.36 9.03 -6.23
C GLN A 96 4.88 8.67 -4.83
N PHE A 97 3.76 7.97 -4.78
CA PHE A 97 3.19 7.47 -3.53
C PHE A 97 3.08 5.97 -3.56
N VAL A 98 3.25 5.35 -2.41
CA VAL A 98 2.86 3.98 -2.18
C VAL A 98 1.79 4.00 -1.10
N LEU A 99 0.59 3.61 -1.44
CA LEU A 99 -0.54 3.57 -0.52
C LEU A 99 -0.77 2.15 -0.05
N THR A 100 -0.99 1.99 1.24
CA THR A 100 -1.39 0.73 1.81
C THR A 100 -2.84 0.84 2.24
N GLY A 101 -3.69 0.03 1.67
CA GLY A 101 -5.11 0.07 1.97
C GLY A 101 -5.91 -0.86 1.08
N LYS A 102 -7.20 -0.59 0.98
CA LYS A 102 -8.11 -1.46 0.24
C LYS A 102 -9.17 -0.65 -0.48
N MET A 103 -9.70 -1.23 -1.54
CA MET A 103 -10.80 -0.63 -2.30
C MET A 103 -12.13 -0.93 -1.62
N GLN A 104 -12.93 0.12 -1.44
CA GLN A 104 -14.30 0.01 -0.95
C GLN A 104 -15.14 1.02 -1.67
N ASN A 105 -16.28 0.58 -2.22
CA ASN A 105 -17.24 1.47 -2.89
C ASN A 105 -16.62 2.30 -4.02
N GLY A 106 -15.64 1.74 -4.73
CA GLY A 106 -14.98 2.43 -5.83
C GLY A 106 -13.93 3.45 -5.43
N GLU A 107 -13.64 3.56 -4.13
CA GLU A 107 -12.64 4.46 -3.59
C GLU A 107 -11.56 3.66 -2.86
N PHE A 108 -10.33 4.15 -2.93
CA PHE A 108 -9.24 3.48 -2.23
C PHE A 108 -9.09 4.08 -0.83
N HIS A 109 -9.36 3.26 0.17
CA HIS A 109 -9.20 3.66 1.58
C HIS A 109 -7.82 3.28 2.06
N ALA A 110 -6.93 4.25 2.13
CA ALA A 110 -5.55 4.05 2.56
C ALA A 110 -5.44 4.24 4.06
N LYS A 111 -4.72 3.33 4.70
CA LYS A 111 -4.39 3.47 6.13
C LYS A 111 -2.99 4.05 6.31
N ASP A 112 -2.16 3.99 5.27
CA ASP A 112 -0.79 4.47 5.34
C ASP A 112 -0.34 4.96 3.96
N ILE A 113 0.63 5.85 3.96
CA ILE A 113 1.19 6.42 2.75
C ILE A 113 2.70 6.56 2.89
N LEU A 114 3.41 6.10 1.86
CA LEU A 114 4.84 6.31 1.74
C LEU A 114 5.05 7.23 0.54
N MET A 115 5.74 8.33 0.77
CA MET A 115 6.00 9.32 -0.28
C MET A 115 7.45 9.23 -0.72
N LYS A 116 7.64 9.29 -2.05
CA LYS A 116 8.97 9.38 -2.63
C LYS A 116 9.15 10.76 -3.22
N CYS A 117 10.06 11.52 -2.63
CA CYS A 117 10.37 12.85 -3.10
C CYS A 117 11.41 12.82 -4.21
N PRO A 118 11.56 13.91 -4.98
CA PRO A 118 12.59 13.97 -6.02
C PRO A 118 13.96 13.63 -5.49
N SER A 119 14.72 12.91 -6.27
CA SER A 119 15.97 12.30 -5.85
C SER A 119 17.17 13.25 -5.78
N LYS A 120 16.94 14.51 -5.53
CA LYS A 120 18.00 15.49 -5.35
C LYS A 120 18.92 15.12 -4.19
N TYR A 121 18.41 14.39 -3.25
CA TYR A 121 19.17 13.96 -2.08
C TYR A 121 20.12 12.84 -2.38
N ASN A 122 19.88 12.11 -3.41
CA ASN A 122 20.62 10.91 -3.71
C ASN A 122 21.95 11.16 -4.39
N LYS A 123 22.34 12.42 -4.46
CA LYS A 123 23.64 12.78 -5.06
C LYS A 123 24.65 13.07 -4.00
N PRO A 124 24.26 12.85 -3.94
CA PRO A 124 24.88 12.89 -3.34
C PRO A 124 25.34 12.97 -2.76
N GLU A 125 24.91 12.91 -3.04
CA GLU A 125 25.21 13.15 -2.58
C GLU A 125 25.50 13.11 -2.09
N ALA A 126 25.71 12.97 -2.29
CA ALA A 126 25.98 13.17 -1.91
C ALA A 126 26.24 13.05 -1.45
N THR A 127 26.47 13.01 -1.60
CA THR A 127 26.83 13.18 -1.15
C THR A 127 27.02 13.21 -0.63
N ALA A 128 27.32 13.13 -0.64
CA ALA A 128 27.66 13.46 -0.20
C ALA A 128 27.89 13.52 0.12
N ASP A 129 28.13 13.62 0.03
CA ASP A 129 28.49 13.98 0.23
C ASP A 129 28.60 14.08 0.45
N LYS A 130 28.71 14.14 0.41
CA LYS A 130 28.93 14.45 0.43
C LYS A 130 28.96 14.44 0.65
N SER A 131 29.32 14.40 0.56
CA SER A 131 29.47 14.53 0.59
C SER A 131 29.45 14.55 0.74
#